data_69dd8fbce58e8fc337d6297805d18388
#
_entry.id   69dd8fbce58e8fc337d6297805d18388
#
_cell.length_a   1.000
_cell.length_b   1.000
_cell.length_c   1.000
_cell.angle_alpha   90.00
_cell.angle_beta   90.00
_cell.angle_gamma   90.00
#
_symmetry.space_group_name_H-M   'P 1'
#
loop_
_entity.id
_entity.type
_entity.pdbx_description
1 polymer ?
#
loop_
_entity_poly.entity_id
_entity_poly.type
_entity_poly.pdbx_seq_one_letter_code
_entity_poly.pdbx_strand_id
1 'polypeptide(L)'
;KMLTTTRNRETIFGKYIFNYNPIYKGTKLLYDRTENYSLEGGDILVLNKETLAVGISLRTNPNAIEKFANSVLTEDFSFKKGLAVDIPKTRAFMHLQWLIMINLQYILILNLI
;
A
#
# COMPACT_ATOMS: atom_id res chain seq x y z
N LYS A 1 -1.46 5.18 7.64
CA LYS A 1 -1.98 6.56 7.69
C LYS A 1 -3.02 6.76 6.60
N MET A 2 -4.24 7.05 6.97
CA MET A 2 -5.29 7.42 6.02
C MET A 2 -5.30 8.93 5.76
N LEU A 3 -5.72 9.33 4.56
CA LEU A 3 -5.75 10.73 4.15
C LEU A 3 -6.76 11.54 5.00
N THR A 4 -8.00 11.06 5.10
CA THR A 4 -9.05 11.75 5.86
C THR A 4 -8.88 11.55 7.36
N THR A 5 -8.94 12.64 8.12
CA THR A 5 -8.75 12.63 9.58
C THR A 5 -9.76 11.73 10.28
N THR A 6 -11.02 11.76 9.87
CA THR A 6 -12.08 10.91 10.42
C THR A 6 -11.77 9.43 10.25
N ARG A 7 -11.37 9.00 9.05
CA ARG A 7 -11.00 7.62 8.78
C ARG A 7 -9.66 7.22 9.40
N ASN A 8 -8.74 8.17 9.56
CA ASN A 8 -7.48 7.88 10.24
C ASN A 8 -7.68 7.54 11.73
N ARG A 9 -8.77 7.98 12.35
CA ARG A 9 -9.15 7.56 13.71
C ARG A 9 -9.46 6.08 13.80
N GLU A 10 -10.04 5.50 12.76
CA GLU A 10 -10.36 4.06 12.70
C GLU A 10 -9.09 3.19 12.75
N THR A 11 -7.97 3.69 12.28
CA THR A 11 -6.70 2.95 12.29
C THR A 11 -6.14 2.69 13.69
N ILE A 12 -6.68 3.36 14.73
CA ILE A 12 -6.29 3.13 16.11
C ILE A 12 -6.65 1.70 16.54
N PHE A 13 -7.76 1.14 16.05
CA PHE A 13 -8.16 -0.23 16.35
C PHE A 13 -7.15 -1.24 15.84
N GLY A 14 -6.62 -1.04 14.63
CA GLY A 14 -5.55 -1.86 14.09
C GLY A 14 -4.30 -1.82 14.97
N LYS A 15 -3.91 -0.63 15.43
CA LYS A 15 -2.77 -0.47 16.34
C LYS A 15 -2.94 -1.28 17.64
N TYR A 16 -4.12 -1.22 18.25
CA TYR A 16 -4.40 -2.00 19.44
C TYR A 16 -4.39 -3.51 19.18
N ILE A 17 -4.97 -3.96 18.08
CA ILE A 17 -4.99 -5.38 17.72
C ILE A 17 -3.56 -5.90 17.58
N PHE A 18 -2.71 -5.22 16.82
CA PHE A 18 -1.32 -5.65 16.60
C PHE A 18 -0.45 -5.57 17.86
N ASN A 19 -0.72 -4.64 18.77
CA ASN A 19 0.05 -4.50 20.00
C ASN A 19 -0.36 -5.48 21.10
N TYR A 20 -1.63 -5.82 21.20
CA TYR A 20 -2.16 -6.53 22.36
C TYR A 20 -2.73 -7.91 22.07
N ASN A 21 -3.08 -8.22 20.82
CA ASN A 21 -3.56 -9.57 20.49
C ASN A 21 -2.38 -10.54 20.42
N PRO A 22 -2.42 -11.65 21.19
CA PRO A 22 -1.32 -12.64 21.22
C PRO A 22 -0.98 -13.25 19.86
N ILE A 23 -1.96 -13.36 18.95
CA ILE A 23 -1.78 -13.90 17.60
C ILE A 23 -0.79 -13.06 16.78
N TYR A 24 -0.78 -11.73 17.00
CA TYR A 24 0.06 -10.79 16.26
C TYR A 24 1.31 -10.34 17.02
N LYS A 25 1.61 -10.98 18.14
CA LYS A 25 2.79 -10.67 18.96
C LYS A 25 4.06 -10.76 18.10
N GLY A 26 4.84 -9.70 18.10
CA GLY A 26 6.08 -9.62 17.31
C GLY A 26 5.90 -9.13 15.86
N THR A 27 4.67 -8.83 15.42
CA THR A 27 4.43 -8.23 14.11
C THR A 27 5.02 -6.82 14.05
N LYS A 28 5.89 -6.59 13.05
CA LYS A 28 6.54 -5.29 12.85
C LYS A 28 5.57 -4.31 12.20
N LEU A 29 5.41 -3.14 12.80
CA LEU A 29 4.65 -2.04 12.22
C LEU A 29 5.54 -1.29 11.21
N LEU A 30 5.22 -1.38 9.93
CA LEU A 30 6.02 -0.78 8.86
C LEU A 30 5.64 0.67 8.56
N TYR A 31 4.39 1.05 8.80
CA TYR A 31 3.89 2.40 8.52
C TYR A 31 2.84 2.80 9.55
N ASP A 32 3.13 3.81 10.38
CA ASP A 32 2.26 4.23 11.48
C ASP A 32 1.18 5.21 11.01
N ARG A 33 0.11 5.29 11.79
CA ARG A 33 -0.99 6.25 11.60
C ARG A 33 -0.58 7.71 11.83
N THR A 34 0.52 7.95 12.51
CA THR A 34 1.05 9.28 12.83
C THR A 34 2.03 9.82 11.78
N GLU A 35 2.30 9.05 10.74
CA GLU A 35 3.18 9.48 9.65
C GLU A 35 2.67 10.77 8.96
N ASN A 36 3.58 11.53 8.36
CA ASN A 36 3.24 12.80 7.71
C ASN A 36 2.36 12.60 6.48
N TYR A 37 2.66 11.58 5.68
CA TYR A 37 1.99 11.32 4.40
C TYR A 37 1.02 10.16 4.49
N SER A 38 -0.03 10.18 3.66
CA SER A 38 -1.01 9.10 3.59
C SER A 38 -0.54 7.94 2.73
N LEU A 39 -0.83 6.72 3.20
CA LEU A 39 -0.67 5.46 2.51
C LEU A 39 -1.88 4.60 2.82
N GLU A 40 -2.71 4.30 1.83
CA GLU A 40 -3.91 3.49 2.03
C GLU A 40 -3.73 2.08 1.45
N GLY A 41 -4.17 1.07 2.21
CA GLY A 41 -3.97 -0.33 1.87
C GLY A 41 -4.61 -0.78 0.57
N GLY A 42 -5.66 -0.09 0.11
CA GLY A 42 -6.29 -0.34 -1.18
C GLY A 42 -5.39 -0.01 -2.38
N ASP A 43 -4.37 0.80 -2.18
CA ASP A 43 -3.37 1.13 -3.20
C ASP A 43 -2.15 0.19 -3.18
N ILE A 44 -2.08 -0.77 -2.25
CA ILE A 44 -1.00 -1.74 -2.15
C ILE A 44 -1.46 -3.08 -2.69
N LEU A 45 -0.71 -3.64 -3.64
CA LEU A 45 -1.00 -4.93 -4.24
C LEU A 45 0.23 -5.83 -4.24
N VAL A 46 0.07 -7.03 -3.74
CA VAL A 46 1.08 -8.10 -3.84
C VAL A 46 0.88 -8.82 -5.17
N LEU A 47 1.80 -8.61 -6.11
CA LEU A 47 1.74 -9.26 -7.43
C LEU A 47 2.25 -10.70 -7.38
N ASN A 48 3.32 -10.92 -6.66
CA ASN A 48 3.90 -12.25 -6.42
C ASN A 48 4.78 -12.21 -5.16
N LYS A 49 5.48 -13.30 -4.86
CA LYS A 49 6.32 -13.42 -3.66
C LYS A 49 7.46 -12.39 -3.56
N GLU A 50 7.87 -11.79 -4.67
CA GLU A 50 9.01 -10.88 -4.73
C GLU A 50 8.63 -9.48 -5.18
N THR A 51 7.39 -9.24 -5.62
CA THR A 51 6.99 -7.98 -6.25
C THR A 51 5.75 -7.38 -5.64
N LEU A 52 5.86 -6.12 -5.22
CA LEU A 52 4.76 -5.26 -4.80
C LEU A 52 4.46 -4.20 -5.85
N ALA A 53 3.20 -3.86 -6.03
CA ALA A 53 2.78 -2.64 -6.74
C ALA A 53 2.08 -1.70 -5.75
N VAL A 54 2.36 -0.41 -5.88
CA VAL A 54 1.72 0.64 -5.06
C VAL A 54 1.24 1.76 -5.98
N GLY A 55 -0.04 2.07 -5.87
CA GLY A 55 -0.68 3.14 -6.65
C GLY A 55 -0.38 4.51 -6.08
N ILE A 56 0.07 5.45 -6.92
CA ILE A 56 0.09 6.87 -6.64
C ILE A 56 -1.30 7.42 -6.90
N SER A 57 -1.99 7.87 -5.86
CA SER A 57 -3.38 8.31 -5.95
C SER A 57 -3.60 9.60 -5.16
N LEU A 58 -4.84 10.09 -5.13
CA LEU A 58 -5.20 11.17 -4.20
C LEU A 58 -5.08 10.76 -2.73
N ARG A 59 -5.10 9.45 -2.44
CA ARG A 59 -5.08 8.89 -1.08
C ARG A 59 -3.72 8.36 -0.66
N THR A 60 -2.84 8.09 -1.62
CA THR A 60 -1.50 7.56 -1.37
C THR A 60 -0.45 8.47 -1.99
N ASN A 61 0.34 9.10 -1.12
CA ASN A 61 1.34 10.08 -1.49
C ASN A 61 2.65 9.41 -1.93
N PRO A 62 3.34 9.89 -2.98
CA PRO A 62 4.63 9.34 -3.42
C PRO A 62 5.70 9.26 -2.31
N ASN A 63 5.78 10.26 -1.43
CA ASN A 63 6.73 10.24 -0.31
C ASN A 63 6.41 9.12 0.70
N ALA A 64 5.12 8.78 0.86
CA ALA A 64 4.72 7.64 1.68
C ALA A 64 5.15 6.31 1.04
N ILE A 65 5.06 6.21 -0.28
CA ILE A 65 5.49 5.04 -1.04
C ILE A 65 6.99 4.82 -0.89
N GLU A 66 7.79 5.88 -1.04
CA GLU A 66 9.24 5.82 -0.86
C GLU A 66 9.62 5.32 0.54
N LYS A 67 9.03 5.91 1.58
CA LYS A 67 9.26 5.49 2.96
C LYS A 67 8.86 4.04 3.20
N PHE A 68 7.72 3.63 2.68
CA PHE A 68 7.23 2.26 2.79
C PHE A 68 8.13 1.27 2.04
N ALA A 69 8.55 1.62 0.81
CA ALA A 69 9.46 0.80 0.02
C ALA A 69 10.78 0.56 0.75
N ASN A 70 11.37 1.60 1.34
CA ASN A 70 12.59 1.49 2.14
C ASN A 70 12.44 0.57 3.37
N SER A 71 11.22 0.42 3.88
CA SER A 71 10.93 -0.46 5.02
C SER A 71 10.68 -1.91 4.61
N VAL A 72 10.20 -2.15 3.39
CA VAL A 72 9.76 -3.47 2.90
C VAL A 72 10.78 -4.12 1.98
N LEU A 73 11.52 -3.33 1.19
CA LEU A 73 12.56 -3.84 0.30
C LEU A 73 13.88 -4.03 1.05
N THR A 74 13.84 -4.81 2.11
CA THR A 74 14.99 -5.16 2.96
C THR A 74 15.18 -6.67 2.96
N GLU A 75 16.32 -7.14 3.50
CA GLU A 75 16.63 -8.56 3.59
C GLU A 75 15.67 -9.34 4.51
N ASP A 76 14.97 -8.63 5.42
CA ASP A 76 13.99 -9.21 6.33
C ASP A 76 12.71 -9.69 5.62
N PHE A 77 12.47 -9.23 4.39
CA PHE A 77 11.27 -9.55 3.61
C PHE A 77 11.62 -10.22 2.28
N SER A 78 10.67 -10.96 1.75
CA SER A 78 10.84 -11.64 0.44
C SER A 78 10.75 -10.68 -0.76
N PHE A 79 10.26 -9.46 -0.55
CA PHE A 79 10.07 -8.50 -1.64
C PHE A 79 11.39 -7.87 -2.09
N LYS A 80 11.64 -7.97 -3.39
CA LYS A 80 12.85 -7.44 -4.05
C LYS A 80 12.55 -6.29 -5.01
N LYS A 81 11.28 -6.17 -5.44
CA LYS A 81 10.84 -5.16 -6.41
C LYS A 81 9.60 -4.44 -5.92
N GLY A 82 9.62 -3.12 -6.06
CA GLY A 82 8.47 -2.25 -5.86
C GLY A 82 8.15 -1.48 -7.15
N LEU A 83 6.91 -1.56 -7.61
CA LEU A 83 6.40 -0.81 -8.76
C LEU A 83 5.51 0.31 -8.25
N ALA A 84 5.86 1.56 -8.56
CA ALA A 84 4.97 2.70 -8.35
C ALA A 84 4.14 2.92 -9.62
N VAL A 85 2.82 2.93 -9.49
CA VAL A 85 1.88 3.06 -10.61
C VAL A 85 1.08 4.35 -10.44
N ASP A 86 1.18 5.26 -11.41
CA ASP A 86 0.39 6.49 -11.38
C ASP A 86 -1.07 6.20 -11.77
N ILE A 87 -1.99 6.51 -10.86
CA ILE A 87 -3.43 6.30 -11.05
C ILE A 87 -4.05 7.62 -11.53
N PRO A 88 -4.74 7.62 -12.69
CA PRO A 88 -5.38 8.82 -13.20
C PRO A 88 -6.31 9.48 -12.17
N LYS A 89 -6.11 10.77 -11.90
CA LYS A 89 -6.86 11.56 -10.91
C LYS A 89 -8.36 11.67 -11.22
N THR A 90 -8.75 11.47 -12.46
CA THR A 90 -10.15 11.45 -12.90
C THR A 90 -10.96 10.31 -12.27
N ARG A 91 -10.29 9.32 -11.67
CA ARG A 91 -10.91 8.20 -10.98
C ARG A 91 -10.59 8.21 -9.49
N ALA A 92 -10.82 9.35 -8.86
CA ALA A 92 -10.44 9.68 -7.46
C ALA A 92 -10.90 8.67 -6.39
N PHE A 93 -11.81 7.77 -6.72
CA PHE A 93 -12.33 6.75 -5.80
C PHE A 93 -11.87 5.32 -6.13
N MET A 94 -11.01 5.15 -7.15
CA MET A 94 -10.53 3.84 -7.53
C MET A 94 -9.16 3.58 -6.91
N HIS A 95 -9.07 2.47 -6.19
CA HIS A 95 -7.81 1.91 -5.74
C HIS A 95 -7.16 1.09 -6.85
N LEU A 96 -5.86 0.91 -6.78
CA LEU A 96 -5.08 0.11 -7.74
C LEU A 96 -5.68 -1.29 -7.95
N GLN A 97 -6.19 -1.91 -6.90
CA GLN A 97 -6.85 -3.21 -6.97
C GLN A 97 -8.04 -3.25 -7.94
N TRP A 98 -8.85 -2.19 -7.94
CA TRP A 98 -10.00 -2.07 -8.85
C TRP A 98 -9.57 -1.87 -10.30
N LEU A 99 -8.53 -1.06 -10.52
CA LEU A 99 -7.98 -0.85 -11.87
C LEU A 99 -7.43 -2.16 -12.46
N ILE A 100 -6.80 -2.98 -11.65
CA ILE A 100 -6.28 -4.28 -12.07
C ILE A 100 -7.42 -5.25 -12.37
N MET A 101 -8.45 -5.29 -11.56
CA MET A 101 -9.63 -6.12 -11.80
C MET A 101 -10.37 -5.74 -13.09
N ILE A 102 -10.46 -4.45 -13.41
CA ILE A 102 -11.17 -3.97 -14.60
C ILE A 102 -10.31 -4.11 -15.87
N ASN A 103 -8.98 -4.00 -15.74
CA ASN A 103 -8.05 -3.93 -16.88
C ASN A 103 -7.00 -5.06 -16.90
N LEU A 104 -7.32 -6.23 -16.35
CA LEU A 104 -6.43 -7.41 -16.40
C LEU A 104 -5.89 -7.70 -17.83
N GLN A 105 -6.66 -7.37 -18.86
CA GLN A 105 -6.25 -7.48 -20.25
C GLN A 105 -5.12 -6.49 -20.62
N TYR A 106 -5.08 -5.30 -20.05
CA TYR A 106 -4.05 -4.28 -20.35
C TYR A 106 -2.73 -4.56 -19.62
N ILE A 107 -2.76 -5.13 -18.43
CA ILE A 107 -1.55 -5.47 -17.66
C ILE A 107 -0.81 -6.65 -18.29
N LEU A 108 -1.53 -7.61 -18.84
CA LEU A 108 -0.94 -8.71 -19.65
C LEU A 108 -0.24 -8.18 -20.90
N ILE A 109 -0.73 -7.12 -21.52
CA ILE A 109 -0.14 -6.52 -22.72
C ILE A 109 1.16 -5.76 -22.38
N LEU A 110 1.22 -5.06 -21.25
CA LEU A 110 2.42 -4.33 -20.82
C LEU A 110 3.57 -5.23 -20.37
N ASN A 111 3.30 -6.47 -19.95
CA ASN A 111 4.31 -7.47 -19.62
C ASN A 111 4.80 -8.28 -20.86
N LEU A 112 4.22 -8.07 -22.03
CA LEU A 112 4.61 -8.71 -23.30
C LEU A 112 5.48 -7.80 -24.19
N ILE A 113 5.73 -6.57 -23.74
CA ILE A 113 6.66 -5.63 -24.35
C ILE A 113 7.85 -5.44 -23.42
#